data_484608e00fc8597b9f1bfb0e1fdfb59a
#
_entry.id   484608e00fc8597b9f1bfb0e1fdfb59a
#
_cell.length_a   1.000
_cell.length_b   1.000
_cell.length_c   1.000
_cell.angle_alpha   90.00
_cell.angle_beta   90.00
_cell.angle_gamma   90.00
#
_symmetry.space_group_name_H-M   'P 1'
#
loop_
_entity.id
_entity.type
_entity.pdbx_description
1 polymer ?
#
loop_
_entity_poly.entity_id
_entity_poly.type
_entity_poly.pdbx_seq_one_letter_code
_entity_poly.pdbx_strand_id
1 'polypeptide(L)'
;MINKLLIKPDQNLGKGITSFMLTKKYFDKHSIKFDNSSVEEFVVSTLGVPIVWMDQVHGTKIQLIHENTVNLIEACDGLYTEKENIALAIKTADCLPLILCSKEGKELTAVHVGWRGLHGGIVENAIMNFKCATENLVAWLAPCISSTNYEVGKDVYSLFKDSDSESVSSFKLSNNKDKWIFSLKQECARRLQKFDIQVITNTFCTFKDEQLFYSYRKNSTSKRMVTLAWRQK
;
A
#
# COMPACT_ATOMS: atom_id res chain seq x y z
N MET A 1 4.56 22.59 -13.37
CA MET A 1 4.98 21.18 -13.15
C MET A 1 4.94 20.91 -11.65
N ILE A 2 4.16 19.94 -11.21
CA ILE A 2 4.01 19.62 -9.79
C ILE A 2 5.30 18.97 -9.30
N ASN A 3 6.06 19.67 -8.47
CA ASN A 3 7.30 19.15 -7.90
C ASN A 3 7.00 18.27 -6.67
N LYS A 4 6.27 17.16 -6.88
CA LYS A 4 5.88 16.24 -5.81
C LYS A 4 6.99 15.22 -5.55
N LEU A 5 7.87 15.52 -4.62
CA LEU A 5 8.89 14.58 -4.14
C LEU A 5 8.27 13.49 -3.25
N LEU A 6 7.27 13.88 -2.46
CA LEU A 6 6.51 13.02 -1.56
C LEU A 6 5.03 13.10 -1.91
N ILE A 7 4.34 11.98 -1.88
CA ILE A 7 2.88 11.93 -1.93
C ILE A 7 2.38 11.61 -0.53
N LYS A 8 1.53 12.46 -0.01
CA LYS A 8 0.88 12.32 1.31
C LYS A 8 -0.63 12.10 1.13
N PRO A 9 -1.31 11.53 2.11
CA PRO A 9 -2.77 11.58 2.14
C PRO A 9 -3.27 13.03 2.17
N ASP A 10 -4.37 13.30 1.48
CA ASP A 10 -4.95 14.65 1.39
C ASP A 10 -5.70 15.06 2.67
N GLN A 11 -5.94 14.11 3.58
CA GLN A 11 -6.58 14.28 4.88
C GLN A 11 -5.74 13.64 5.98
N ASN A 12 -6.00 14.04 7.23
CA ASN A 12 -5.36 13.41 8.39
C ASN A 12 -5.81 11.94 8.51
N LEU A 13 -4.85 11.03 8.70
CA LEU A 13 -5.12 9.61 8.91
C LEU A 13 -5.55 9.31 10.35
N GLY A 14 -4.92 9.97 11.31
CA GLY A 14 -5.14 9.74 12.74
C GLY A 14 -4.19 10.59 13.57
N LYS A 15 -4.47 10.67 14.87
CA LYS A 15 -3.66 11.47 15.79
C LYS A 15 -2.22 10.93 15.83
N GLY A 16 -1.24 11.78 15.53
CA GLY A 16 0.19 11.40 15.54
C GLY A 16 0.60 10.40 14.44
N ILE A 17 -0.26 10.11 13.46
CA ILE A 17 0.12 9.23 12.32
C ILE A 17 0.77 10.07 11.23
N THR A 18 1.98 9.67 10.85
CA THR A 18 2.68 10.21 9.67
C THR A 18 2.78 9.13 8.61
N SER A 19 2.42 9.46 7.36
CA SER A 19 2.58 8.59 6.22
C SER A 19 2.84 9.35 4.94
N PHE A 20 3.69 8.78 4.07
CA PHE A 20 3.93 9.27 2.72
C PHE A 20 4.57 8.20 1.83
N MET A 21 4.45 8.40 0.52
CA MET A 21 5.20 7.64 -0.49
C MET A 21 6.37 8.48 -1.00
N LEU A 22 7.58 7.92 -0.96
CA LEU A 22 8.76 8.43 -1.65
C LEU A 22 8.61 8.17 -3.15
N THR A 23 8.63 9.24 -3.96
CA THR A 23 8.48 9.11 -5.42
C THR A 23 9.83 8.84 -6.09
N LYS A 24 9.82 8.43 -7.36
CA LYS A 24 11.00 8.35 -8.22
C LYS A 24 11.83 9.64 -8.17
N LYS A 25 11.17 10.81 -8.26
CA LYS A 25 11.86 12.11 -8.16
C LYS A 25 12.57 12.33 -6.83
N TYR A 26 12.04 11.76 -5.77
CA TYR A 26 12.68 11.86 -4.45
C TYR A 26 14.01 11.11 -4.44
N PHE A 27 14.02 9.87 -4.94
CA PHE A 27 15.24 9.07 -5.04
C PHE A 27 16.28 9.73 -5.95
N ASP A 28 15.85 10.22 -7.12
CA ASP A 28 16.74 10.90 -8.08
C ASP A 28 17.37 12.16 -7.46
N LYS A 29 16.57 13.00 -6.77
CA LYS A 29 17.03 14.25 -6.15
C LYS A 29 18.06 14.02 -5.05
N HIS A 30 17.89 12.98 -4.26
CA HIS A 30 18.76 12.69 -3.10
C HIS A 30 19.82 11.63 -3.41
N SER A 31 19.94 11.17 -4.67
CA SER A 31 20.89 10.14 -5.11
C SER A 31 20.82 8.85 -4.28
N ILE A 32 19.62 8.50 -3.80
CA ILE A 32 19.37 7.31 -2.97
C ILE A 32 19.32 6.08 -3.86
N LYS A 33 20.12 5.06 -3.55
CA LYS A 33 20.03 3.76 -4.24
C LYS A 33 18.75 3.01 -3.87
N PHE A 34 18.34 2.11 -4.77
CA PHE A 34 17.12 1.28 -4.58
C PHE A 34 17.40 0.01 -3.79
N ASP A 35 18.05 0.13 -2.66
CA ASP A 35 18.24 -0.95 -1.69
C ASP A 35 17.72 -0.50 -0.31
N ASN A 36 17.38 -1.49 0.51
CA ASN A 36 16.81 -1.21 1.84
C ASN A 36 17.77 -0.39 2.70
N SER A 37 19.08 -0.70 2.66
CA SER A 37 20.08 -0.06 3.49
C SER A 37 20.22 1.44 3.19
N SER A 38 20.28 1.82 1.91
CA SER A 38 20.38 3.23 1.51
C SER A 38 19.12 4.03 1.86
N VAL A 39 17.92 3.43 1.73
CA VAL A 39 16.66 4.07 2.14
C VAL A 39 16.59 4.17 3.66
N GLU A 40 16.98 3.13 4.38
CA GLU A 40 17.00 3.11 5.85
C GLU A 40 17.94 4.17 6.40
N GLU A 41 19.18 4.21 5.93
CA GLU A 41 20.17 5.23 6.32
C GLU A 41 19.62 6.65 6.13
N PHE A 42 19.00 6.90 4.98
CA PHE A 42 18.38 8.19 4.69
C PHE A 42 17.25 8.53 5.67
N VAL A 43 16.32 7.60 5.92
CA VAL A 43 15.17 7.84 6.80
C VAL A 43 15.62 8.00 8.25
N VAL A 44 16.52 7.16 8.74
CA VAL A 44 17.05 7.24 10.10
C VAL A 44 17.81 8.56 10.29
N SER A 45 18.69 8.94 9.34
CA SER A 45 19.46 10.18 9.45
C SER A 45 18.58 11.45 9.34
N THR A 46 17.48 11.39 8.55
CA THR A 46 16.64 12.55 8.30
C THR A 46 15.47 12.68 9.28
N LEU A 47 14.85 11.55 9.66
CA LEU A 47 13.62 11.50 10.46
C LEU A 47 13.82 10.91 11.85
N GLY A 48 14.97 10.28 12.11
CA GLY A 48 15.28 9.66 13.41
C GLY A 48 14.43 8.43 13.74
N VAL A 49 13.82 7.77 12.71
CA VAL A 49 12.89 6.67 12.90
C VAL A 49 13.43 5.41 12.23
N PRO A 50 13.68 4.31 12.98
CA PRO A 50 14.07 3.02 12.40
C PRO A 50 12.95 2.46 11.49
N ILE A 51 13.34 1.70 10.48
CA ILE A 51 12.42 1.11 9.50
C ILE A 51 12.33 -0.41 9.67
N VAL A 52 11.12 -0.94 9.55
CA VAL A 52 10.86 -2.38 9.39
C VAL A 52 10.35 -2.64 7.97
N TRP A 53 11.02 -3.55 7.28
CA TRP A 53 10.74 -3.98 5.91
C TRP A 53 9.99 -5.31 5.86
N MET A 54 9.33 -5.54 4.74
CA MET A 54 8.73 -6.84 4.38
C MET A 54 9.47 -7.49 3.22
N ASP A 55 9.69 -8.78 3.30
CA ASP A 55 9.88 -9.63 2.12
C ASP A 55 8.50 -10.01 1.55
N GLN A 56 8.04 -9.18 0.60
CA GLN A 56 6.68 -9.22 0.05
C GLN A 56 6.52 -10.38 -0.94
N VAL A 57 5.63 -11.31 -0.66
CA VAL A 57 5.40 -12.54 -1.43
C VAL A 57 4.04 -12.56 -2.13
N HIS A 58 3.28 -11.45 -2.10
CA HIS A 58 1.91 -11.33 -2.58
C HIS A 58 0.92 -12.25 -1.83
N GLY A 59 1.22 -12.53 -0.58
CA GLY A 59 0.42 -13.34 0.34
C GLY A 59 -0.60 -12.54 1.14
N THR A 60 -1.01 -13.11 2.28
CA THR A 60 -2.03 -12.50 3.17
C THR A 60 -1.58 -12.37 4.62
N LYS A 61 -0.32 -12.73 4.91
CA LYS A 61 0.22 -12.69 6.27
C LYS A 61 0.45 -11.25 6.72
N ILE A 62 -0.09 -10.91 7.89
CA ILE A 62 0.18 -9.67 8.63
C ILE A 62 1.06 -10.04 9.83
N GLN A 63 2.19 -9.36 10.00
CA GLN A 63 3.11 -9.60 11.10
C GLN A 63 3.01 -8.49 12.15
N LEU A 64 2.84 -8.87 13.42
CA LEU A 64 2.91 -7.94 14.56
C LEU A 64 4.36 -7.52 14.80
N ILE A 65 4.58 -6.20 14.92
CA ILE A 65 5.90 -5.59 15.14
C ILE A 65 5.99 -5.07 16.57
N HIS A 66 7.06 -5.49 17.25
CA HIS A 66 7.44 -5.11 18.60
C HIS A 66 8.71 -4.22 18.60
N GLU A 67 9.10 -3.65 19.75
CA GLU A 67 10.25 -2.75 19.89
C GLU A 67 11.59 -3.35 19.42
N ASN A 68 11.76 -4.66 19.60
CA ASN A 68 12.99 -5.39 19.26
C ASN A 68 12.85 -6.20 17.95
N THR A 69 11.92 -5.81 17.08
CA THR A 69 11.72 -6.53 15.81
C THR A 69 12.91 -6.29 14.87
N VAL A 70 13.34 -7.35 14.19
CA VAL A 70 14.37 -7.26 13.13
C VAL A 70 13.94 -6.36 11.98
N ASN A 71 14.89 -5.75 11.29
CA ASN A 71 14.60 -4.79 10.22
C ASN A 71 13.92 -5.37 8.98
N LEU A 72 13.99 -6.69 8.76
CA LEU A 72 13.34 -7.38 7.64
C LEU A 72 12.51 -8.56 8.16
N ILE A 73 11.24 -8.57 7.82
CA ILE A 73 10.29 -9.64 8.14
C ILE A 73 10.07 -10.52 6.90
N GLU A 74 10.38 -11.79 7.05
CA GLU A 74 10.26 -12.76 5.96
C GLU A 74 8.80 -13.14 5.64
N ALA A 75 8.55 -13.35 4.36
CA ALA A 75 7.33 -13.93 3.80
C ALA A 75 6.04 -13.32 4.38
N CYS A 76 5.92 -11.98 4.37
CA CYS A 76 4.70 -11.27 4.75
C CYS A 76 4.41 -10.10 3.81
N ASP A 77 3.15 -9.71 3.78
CA ASP A 77 2.66 -8.60 2.95
C ASP A 77 1.96 -7.52 3.78
N GLY A 78 2.01 -7.62 5.10
CA GLY A 78 1.55 -6.60 6.01
C GLY A 78 2.30 -6.59 7.33
N LEU A 79 2.44 -5.39 7.91
CA LEU A 79 3.03 -5.13 9.22
C LEU A 79 2.02 -4.37 10.07
N TYR A 80 1.79 -4.82 11.28
CA TYR A 80 0.94 -4.15 12.27
C TYR A 80 1.75 -3.75 13.49
N THR A 81 1.49 -2.58 14.07
CA THR A 81 2.14 -2.14 15.31
C THR A 81 1.26 -1.24 16.17
N GLU A 82 1.46 -1.33 17.48
CA GLU A 82 0.98 -0.40 18.49
C GLU A 82 2.12 0.48 19.03
N LYS A 83 3.32 0.34 18.49
CA LYS A 83 4.53 1.04 18.95
C LYS A 83 4.73 2.37 18.23
N GLU A 84 5.26 3.34 18.95
CA GLU A 84 5.65 4.65 18.42
C GLU A 84 7.05 4.60 17.84
N ASN A 85 7.33 5.53 16.92
CA ASN A 85 8.66 5.76 16.36
C ASN A 85 9.31 4.54 15.69
N ILE A 86 8.48 3.69 15.05
CA ILE A 86 8.92 2.60 14.18
C ILE A 86 8.21 2.78 12.84
N ALA A 87 8.95 3.00 11.76
CA ALA A 87 8.40 3.16 10.43
C ALA A 87 8.17 1.79 9.77
N LEU A 88 6.94 1.55 9.34
CA LEU A 88 6.56 0.39 8.53
C LEU A 88 6.72 0.75 7.05
N ALA A 89 7.42 -0.09 6.28
CA ALA A 89 7.78 0.19 4.89
C ALA A 89 7.13 -0.79 3.91
N ILE A 90 6.54 -0.26 2.83
CA ILE A 90 5.98 -1.02 1.71
C ILE A 90 6.73 -0.63 0.43
N LYS A 91 7.19 -1.62 -0.35
CA LYS A 91 7.81 -1.41 -1.67
C LYS A 91 6.82 -1.74 -2.78
N THR A 92 6.57 -0.81 -3.71
CA THR A 92 5.65 -1.04 -4.82
C THR A 92 6.15 -0.45 -6.15
N ALA A 93 5.73 -1.10 -7.23
CA ALA A 93 5.67 -0.58 -8.59
C ALA A 93 4.42 -1.20 -9.21
N ASP A 94 3.28 -0.48 -9.11
CA ASP A 94 1.92 -0.80 -9.53
C ASP A 94 0.99 -1.38 -8.46
N CYS A 95 1.43 -2.30 -7.60
CA CYS A 95 0.59 -2.78 -6.49
C CYS A 95 0.18 -1.62 -5.57
N LEU A 96 -0.94 -1.78 -4.88
CA LEU A 96 -1.53 -0.76 -4.02
C LEU A 96 -0.93 -0.82 -2.61
N PRO A 97 -0.26 0.24 -2.13
CA PRO A 97 0.02 0.37 -0.71
C PRO A 97 -1.24 0.81 0.04
N LEU A 98 -1.59 0.08 1.08
CA LEU A 98 -2.67 0.41 2.01
C LEU A 98 -2.05 0.75 3.37
N ILE A 99 -2.37 1.93 3.90
CA ILE A 99 -2.12 2.29 5.29
C ILE A 99 -3.46 2.32 6.00
N LEU A 100 -3.59 1.55 7.06
CA LEU A 100 -4.78 1.48 7.89
C LEU A 100 -4.39 1.81 9.33
N CYS A 101 -5.12 2.71 9.99
CA CYS A 101 -4.82 3.10 11.36
C CYS A 101 -6.08 3.47 12.14
N SER A 102 -5.99 3.43 13.48
CA SER A 102 -7.04 3.98 14.34
C SER A 102 -7.01 5.51 14.30
N LYS A 103 -8.18 6.17 14.32
CA LYS A 103 -8.32 7.63 14.37
C LYS A 103 -7.61 8.24 15.58
N GLU A 104 -7.59 7.50 16.70
CA GLU A 104 -6.84 7.86 17.91
C GLU A 104 -5.32 7.69 17.77
N GLY A 105 -4.84 7.12 16.67
CA GLY A 105 -3.42 6.92 16.38
C GLY A 105 -2.73 5.88 17.26
N LYS A 106 -3.47 4.96 17.87
CA LYS A 106 -2.89 3.93 18.76
C LYS A 106 -2.41 2.68 18.02
N GLU A 107 -2.95 2.45 16.84
CA GLU A 107 -2.75 1.23 16.05
C GLU A 107 -2.49 1.60 14.59
N LEU A 108 -1.56 0.92 13.96
CA LEU A 108 -1.13 1.19 12.59
C LEU A 108 -0.80 -0.10 11.86
N THR A 109 -1.27 -0.22 10.63
CA THR A 109 -0.90 -1.30 9.70
C THR A 109 -0.45 -0.72 8.37
N ALA A 110 0.62 -1.27 7.81
CA ALA A 110 1.09 -1.02 6.44
C ALA A 110 1.01 -2.31 5.63
N VAL A 111 0.29 -2.29 4.50
CA VAL A 111 -0.07 -3.49 3.73
C VAL A 111 0.28 -3.33 2.26
N HIS A 112 0.97 -4.32 1.70
CA HIS A 112 1.17 -4.49 0.27
C HIS A 112 -0.01 -5.23 -0.35
N VAL A 113 -0.81 -4.54 -1.14
CA VAL A 113 -2.02 -5.09 -1.77
C VAL A 113 -1.78 -5.33 -3.27
N GLY A 114 -1.25 -6.50 -3.60
CA GLY A 114 -1.28 -7.06 -4.95
C GLY A 114 -2.60 -7.81 -5.17
N TRP A 115 -2.95 -8.14 -6.43
CA TRP A 115 -4.22 -8.81 -6.72
C TRP A 115 -4.37 -10.18 -6.03
N ARG A 116 -3.26 -10.93 -5.87
CA ARG A 116 -3.27 -12.23 -5.18
C ARG A 116 -3.60 -12.07 -3.69
N GLY A 117 -2.90 -11.18 -3.01
CA GLY A 117 -3.17 -10.87 -1.61
C GLY A 117 -4.58 -10.31 -1.40
N LEU A 118 -5.04 -9.43 -2.33
CA LEU A 118 -6.39 -8.87 -2.29
C LEU A 118 -7.45 -9.97 -2.45
N HIS A 119 -7.31 -10.86 -3.42
CA HIS A 119 -8.19 -12.01 -3.58
C HIS A 119 -8.18 -12.91 -2.33
N GLY A 120 -6.99 -13.17 -1.77
CA GLY A 120 -6.81 -14.02 -0.59
C GLY A 120 -7.29 -13.42 0.74
N GLY A 121 -7.76 -12.16 0.78
CA GLY A 121 -8.31 -11.55 1.99
C GLY A 121 -7.30 -10.78 2.85
N ILE A 122 -6.24 -10.23 2.27
CA ILE A 122 -5.23 -9.46 3.04
C ILE A 122 -5.82 -8.21 3.69
N VAL A 123 -6.85 -7.61 3.10
CA VAL A 123 -7.53 -6.43 3.67
C VAL A 123 -8.27 -6.81 4.94
N GLU A 124 -9.01 -7.89 4.91
CA GLU A 124 -9.75 -8.45 6.04
C GLU A 124 -8.78 -8.88 7.14
N ASN A 125 -7.69 -9.56 6.79
CA ASN A 125 -6.64 -9.94 7.73
C ASN A 125 -6.00 -8.71 8.40
N ALA A 126 -5.81 -7.61 7.67
CA ALA A 126 -5.30 -6.37 8.25
C ALA A 126 -6.27 -5.77 9.27
N ILE A 127 -7.58 -5.74 8.95
CA ILE A 127 -8.63 -5.22 9.83
C ILE A 127 -8.71 -6.05 11.14
N MET A 128 -8.64 -7.37 11.06
CA MET A 128 -8.76 -8.28 12.21
C MET A 128 -7.65 -8.10 13.27
N ASN A 129 -6.54 -7.44 12.95
CA ASN A 129 -5.48 -7.14 13.93
C ASN A 129 -5.83 -5.96 14.85
N PHE A 130 -6.80 -5.11 14.48
CA PHE A 130 -7.18 -3.95 15.28
C PHE A 130 -8.06 -4.34 16.46
N LYS A 131 -7.82 -3.68 17.59
CA LYS A 131 -8.58 -3.85 18.83
C LYS A 131 -9.75 -2.89 18.94
N CYS A 132 -9.66 -1.74 18.26
CA CYS A 132 -10.76 -0.76 18.23
C CYS A 132 -11.84 -1.18 17.22
N ALA A 133 -13.04 -0.63 17.39
CA ALA A 133 -14.14 -0.85 16.46
C ALA A 133 -13.81 -0.27 15.07
N THR A 134 -14.30 -0.91 14.01
CA THR A 134 -13.89 -0.63 12.62
C THR A 134 -14.28 0.76 12.14
N GLU A 135 -15.38 1.34 12.62
CA GLU A 135 -15.79 2.71 12.36
C GLU A 135 -14.80 3.78 12.91
N ASN A 136 -13.92 3.37 13.81
CA ASN A 136 -12.81 4.18 14.33
C ASN A 136 -11.53 4.03 13.52
N LEU A 137 -11.56 3.29 12.41
CA LEU A 137 -10.43 3.16 11.50
C LEU A 137 -10.51 4.16 10.36
N VAL A 138 -9.35 4.48 9.80
CA VAL A 138 -9.19 5.24 8.58
C VAL A 138 -8.11 4.59 7.71
N ALA A 139 -8.37 4.51 6.41
CA ALA A 139 -7.51 3.89 5.42
C ALA A 139 -7.02 4.92 4.40
N TRP A 140 -5.73 4.87 4.06
CA TRP A 140 -5.17 5.57 2.91
C TRP A 140 -4.76 4.58 1.84
N LEU A 141 -5.38 4.70 0.67
CA LEU A 141 -5.01 4.00 -0.54
C LEU A 141 -4.00 4.87 -1.29
N ALA A 142 -2.71 4.55 -1.14
CA ALA A 142 -1.64 5.31 -1.77
C ALA A 142 -1.61 5.12 -3.31
N PRO A 143 -0.77 5.86 -4.07
CA PRO A 143 -0.68 5.72 -5.51
C PRO A 143 -0.36 4.28 -5.96
N CYS A 144 -1.14 3.79 -6.92
CA CYS A 144 -0.99 2.49 -7.55
C CYS A 144 -1.34 2.57 -9.04
N ILE A 145 -1.28 1.47 -9.77
CA ILE A 145 -1.76 1.41 -11.14
C ILE A 145 -3.27 1.67 -11.21
N SER A 146 -3.69 2.58 -12.09
CA SER A 146 -5.12 2.83 -12.31
C SER A 146 -5.78 1.70 -13.10
N SER A 147 -7.10 1.56 -12.97
CA SER A 147 -7.88 0.57 -13.72
C SER A 147 -7.63 0.66 -15.23
N THR A 148 -7.59 1.86 -15.80
CA THR A 148 -7.39 2.07 -17.25
C THR A 148 -6.09 1.47 -17.80
N ASN A 149 -5.14 1.12 -16.94
CA ASN A 149 -3.82 0.57 -17.32
C ASN A 149 -3.57 -0.82 -16.72
N TYR A 150 -4.57 -1.39 -16.05
CA TYR A 150 -4.43 -2.67 -15.38
C TYR A 150 -5.36 -3.73 -15.97
N GLU A 151 -4.97 -4.23 -17.13
CA GLU A 151 -5.64 -5.34 -17.81
C GLU A 151 -5.22 -6.68 -17.19
N VAL A 152 -6.20 -7.54 -16.94
CA VAL A 152 -6.05 -8.88 -16.37
C VAL A 152 -6.76 -9.93 -17.22
N GLY A 153 -6.41 -11.19 -17.05
CA GLY A 153 -7.04 -12.31 -17.75
C GLY A 153 -8.37 -12.75 -17.14
N LYS A 154 -9.05 -13.65 -17.85
CA LYS A 154 -10.28 -14.30 -17.40
C LYS A 154 -10.08 -15.07 -16.09
N ASP A 155 -8.91 -15.65 -15.90
CA ASP A 155 -8.50 -16.35 -14.68
C ASP A 155 -8.64 -15.47 -13.45
N VAL A 156 -8.07 -14.25 -13.47
CA VAL A 156 -8.19 -13.29 -12.36
C VAL A 156 -9.64 -12.86 -12.15
N TYR A 157 -10.35 -12.52 -13.24
CA TYR A 157 -11.75 -12.13 -13.15
C TYR A 157 -12.63 -13.21 -12.52
N SER A 158 -12.48 -14.47 -12.95
CA SER A 158 -13.26 -15.60 -12.44
C SER A 158 -12.98 -15.84 -10.96
N LEU A 159 -11.72 -15.80 -10.51
CA LEU A 159 -11.35 -15.96 -9.10
C LEU A 159 -12.10 -14.96 -8.20
N PHE A 160 -12.12 -13.68 -8.56
CA PHE A 160 -12.81 -12.65 -7.78
C PHE A 160 -14.33 -12.83 -7.82
N LYS A 161 -14.90 -13.08 -9.00
CA LYS A 161 -16.36 -13.29 -9.18
C LYS A 161 -16.87 -14.48 -8.37
N ASP A 162 -16.12 -15.59 -8.36
CA ASP A 162 -16.54 -16.83 -7.73
C ASP A 162 -16.39 -16.76 -6.20
N SER A 163 -15.42 -15.97 -5.69
CA SER A 163 -15.24 -15.77 -4.24
C SER A 163 -16.20 -14.71 -3.65
N ASP A 164 -16.50 -13.66 -4.40
CA ASP A 164 -17.39 -12.57 -4.00
C ASP A 164 -18.02 -11.92 -5.25
N SER A 165 -19.29 -12.21 -5.52
CA SER A 165 -20.00 -11.72 -6.71
C SER A 165 -20.04 -10.19 -6.82
N GLU A 166 -19.97 -9.44 -5.71
CA GLU A 166 -19.92 -7.98 -5.71
C GLU A 166 -18.60 -7.44 -6.27
N SER A 167 -17.52 -8.24 -6.24
CA SER A 167 -16.22 -7.88 -6.82
C SER A 167 -16.29 -7.56 -8.30
N VAL A 168 -17.30 -8.05 -9.03
CA VAL A 168 -17.48 -7.74 -10.47
C VAL A 168 -17.61 -6.24 -10.73
N SER A 169 -18.09 -5.45 -9.76
CA SER A 169 -18.15 -3.99 -9.84
C SER A 169 -16.79 -3.32 -10.02
N SER A 170 -15.72 -3.99 -9.61
CA SER A 170 -14.33 -3.52 -9.73
C SER A 170 -13.68 -3.88 -11.08
N PHE A 171 -14.43 -4.55 -11.96
CA PHE A 171 -13.99 -4.96 -13.29
C PHE A 171 -14.81 -4.30 -14.40
N LYS A 172 -14.18 -4.08 -15.54
CA LYS A 172 -14.84 -3.69 -16.80
C LYS A 172 -14.31 -4.57 -17.90
N LEU A 173 -15.16 -4.94 -18.86
CA LEU A 173 -14.72 -5.69 -20.04
C LEU A 173 -13.66 -4.86 -20.80
N SER A 174 -12.58 -5.49 -21.18
CA SER A 174 -11.55 -4.89 -22.06
C SER A 174 -11.99 -4.98 -23.52
N ASN A 175 -11.40 -4.15 -24.38
CA ASN A 175 -11.53 -4.30 -25.84
C ASN A 175 -10.75 -5.53 -26.36
N ASN A 176 -9.82 -6.08 -25.58
CA ASN A 176 -9.10 -7.30 -25.91
C ASN A 176 -9.90 -8.53 -25.50
N LYS A 177 -9.96 -9.52 -26.38
CA LYS A 177 -10.69 -10.77 -26.13
C LYS A 177 -10.21 -11.44 -24.84
N ASP A 178 -11.15 -11.92 -24.02
CA ASP A 178 -10.89 -12.62 -22.75
C ASP A 178 -10.04 -11.84 -21.75
N LYS A 179 -10.14 -10.50 -21.78
CA LYS A 179 -9.46 -9.59 -20.87
C LYS A 179 -10.43 -8.64 -20.17
N TRP A 180 -10.05 -8.23 -18.96
CA TRP A 180 -10.79 -7.28 -18.12
C TRP A 180 -9.85 -6.18 -17.61
N ILE A 181 -10.41 -5.00 -17.48
CA ILE A 181 -9.78 -3.86 -16.82
C ILE A 181 -10.14 -3.96 -15.33
N PHE A 182 -9.15 -4.10 -14.46
CA PHE A 182 -9.35 -4.31 -13.03
C PHE A 182 -8.91 -3.09 -12.22
N SER A 183 -9.68 -2.72 -11.20
CA SER A 183 -9.35 -1.65 -10.26
C SER A 183 -8.99 -2.21 -8.89
N LEU A 184 -7.70 -2.38 -8.60
CA LEU A 184 -7.21 -2.73 -7.26
C LEU A 184 -7.75 -1.76 -6.19
N LYS A 185 -7.73 -0.46 -6.52
CA LYS A 185 -8.16 0.60 -5.61
C LYS A 185 -9.64 0.52 -5.30
N GLN A 186 -10.48 0.31 -6.31
CA GLN A 186 -11.94 0.19 -6.13
C GLN A 186 -12.29 -1.06 -5.33
N GLU A 187 -11.68 -2.20 -5.63
CA GLU A 187 -11.93 -3.45 -4.90
C GLU A 187 -11.47 -3.36 -3.44
N CYS A 188 -10.29 -2.80 -3.20
CA CYS A 188 -9.82 -2.57 -1.84
C CYS A 188 -10.73 -1.60 -1.07
N ALA A 189 -11.15 -0.49 -1.69
CA ALA A 189 -12.08 0.47 -1.09
C ALA A 189 -13.42 -0.17 -0.75
N ARG A 190 -13.99 -0.96 -1.67
CA ARG A 190 -15.25 -1.68 -1.46
C ARG A 190 -15.17 -2.61 -0.25
N ARG A 191 -14.07 -3.37 -0.10
CA ARG A 191 -13.87 -4.27 1.04
C ARG A 191 -13.76 -3.51 2.35
N LEU A 192 -13.01 -2.41 2.40
CA LEU A 192 -12.93 -1.54 3.57
C LEU A 192 -14.27 -0.93 3.96
N GLN A 193 -15.08 -0.51 2.96
CA GLN A 193 -16.41 0.07 3.16
C GLN A 193 -17.42 -0.92 3.74
N LYS A 194 -17.26 -2.23 3.52
CA LYS A 194 -18.08 -3.26 4.19
C LYS A 194 -17.94 -3.25 5.72
N PHE A 195 -16.87 -2.65 6.23
CA PHE A 195 -16.58 -2.50 7.66
C PHE A 195 -16.74 -1.05 8.15
N ASP A 196 -17.44 -0.20 7.39
CA ASP A 196 -17.65 1.23 7.69
C ASP A 196 -16.36 2.04 7.86
N ILE A 197 -15.25 1.57 7.26
CA ILE A 197 -13.95 2.23 7.35
C ILE A 197 -13.89 3.43 6.39
N GLN A 198 -13.52 4.59 6.91
CA GLN A 198 -13.27 5.78 6.10
C GLN A 198 -12.08 5.57 5.16
N VAL A 199 -12.26 5.83 3.85
CA VAL A 199 -11.21 5.65 2.83
C VAL A 199 -10.77 6.98 2.26
N ILE A 200 -9.48 7.26 2.37
CA ILE A 200 -8.78 8.40 1.73
C ILE A 200 -8.05 7.84 0.50
N THR A 201 -8.22 8.49 -0.64
CA THR A 201 -7.63 8.03 -1.91
C THR A 201 -6.99 9.19 -2.67
N ASN A 202 -6.44 8.91 -3.85
CA ASN A 202 -5.82 9.89 -4.73
C ASN A 202 -6.08 9.54 -6.20
N THR A 203 -5.77 10.44 -7.11
CA THR A 203 -5.96 10.30 -8.56
C THR A 203 -4.72 9.85 -9.32
N PHE A 204 -3.58 9.64 -8.66
CA PHE A 204 -2.33 9.23 -9.29
C PHE A 204 -2.40 7.81 -9.87
N CYS A 205 -1.65 7.61 -10.96
CA CYS A 205 -1.47 6.32 -11.61
C CYS A 205 0.01 6.05 -11.84
N THR A 206 0.55 4.98 -11.26
CA THR A 206 1.97 4.63 -11.40
C THR A 206 2.38 4.37 -12.84
N PHE A 207 1.48 3.87 -13.68
CA PHE A 207 1.71 3.65 -15.10
C PHE A 207 1.73 4.94 -15.94
N LYS A 208 0.82 5.89 -15.66
CA LYS A 208 0.70 7.15 -16.42
C LYS A 208 1.72 8.18 -15.99
N ASP A 209 1.90 8.35 -14.68
CA ASP A 209 2.69 9.40 -14.08
C ASP A 209 4.17 8.97 -13.94
N GLU A 210 4.76 8.49 -15.04
CA GLU A 210 6.11 7.89 -15.09
C GLU A 210 7.25 8.81 -14.65
N GLN A 211 7.01 10.12 -14.63
CA GLN A 211 7.97 11.09 -14.10
C GLN A 211 8.01 11.05 -12.54
N LEU A 212 6.94 10.54 -11.91
CA LEU A 212 6.81 10.45 -10.45
C LEU A 212 7.02 9.03 -9.94
N PHE A 213 6.69 8.01 -10.75
CA PHE A 213 6.61 6.63 -10.27
C PHE A 213 7.34 5.65 -11.19
N TYR A 214 7.76 4.54 -10.59
CA TYR A 214 8.15 3.32 -11.30
C TYR A 214 6.92 2.46 -11.55
N SER A 215 6.87 1.80 -12.72
CA SER A 215 5.80 0.88 -13.07
C SER A 215 6.38 -0.43 -13.61
N TYR A 216 6.09 -1.52 -12.95
CA TYR A 216 6.46 -2.86 -13.42
C TYR A 216 5.72 -3.23 -14.70
N ARG A 217 4.42 -2.93 -14.76
CA ARG A 217 3.57 -3.16 -15.94
C ARG A 217 4.11 -2.45 -17.18
N LYS A 218 4.69 -1.27 -17.01
CA LYS A 218 5.20 -0.46 -18.12
C LYS A 218 6.58 -0.90 -18.61
N ASN A 219 7.50 -1.16 -17.69
CA ASN A 219 8.93 -1.27 -17.99
C ASN A 219 9.60 -2.50 -17.41
N SER A 220 8.85 -3.42 -16.77
CA SER A 220 9.40 -4.59 -16.05
C SER A 220 10.55 -4.22 -15.08
N THR A 221 10.50 -3.02 -14.50
CA THR A 221 11.57 -2.47 -13.66
C THR A 221 11.69 -3.21 -12.32
N SER A 222 12.92 -3.39 -11.84
CA SER A 222 13.20 -3.84 -10.47
C SER A 222 13.08 -2.73 -9.42
N LYS A 223 13.05 -1.46 -9.85
CA LYS A 223 12.94 -0.30 -8.96
C LYS A 223 11.54 -0.18 -8.36
N ARG A 224 11.47 0.34 -7.13
CA ARG A 224 10.21 0.48 -6.37
C ARG A 224 10.10 1.87 -5.76
N MET A 225 8.87 2.38 -5.63
CA MET A 225 8.56 3.41 -4.65
C MET A 225 8.56 2.77 -3.26
N VAL A 226 8.76 3.61 -2.24
CA VAL A 226 8.65 3.21 -0.84
C VAL A 226 7.55 4.05 -0.18
N THR A 227 6.56 3.38 0.39
CA THR A 227 5.56 4.01 1.25
C THR A 227 5.91 3.72 2.68
N LEU A 228 5.98 4.77 3.50
CA LEU A 228 6.30 4.73 4.92
C LEU A 228 5.10 5.18 5.75
N ALA A 229 4.92 4.54 6.89
CA ALA A 229 3.97 5.00 7.90
C ALA A 229 4.49 4.70 9.30
N TRP A 230 4.32 5.64 10.24
CA TRP A 230 4.67 5.45 11.64
C TRP A 230 3.80 6.29 12.56
N ARG A 231 3.79 5.91 13.82
CA ARG A 231 3.18 6.66 14.91
C ARG A 231 4.24 7.58 15.53
N GLN A 232 3.92 8.85 15.66
CA GLN A 232 4.73 9.82 16.40
C GLN A 232 4.34 9.80 17.87
N LYS A 233 5.30 10.13 18.72
CA LYS A 233 5.08 10.29 20.16
C LYS A 233 4.16 11.47 20.49
#